data_fab857e20d86aa33e6029b755215b464
#
_entry.id   fab857e20d86aa33e6029b755215b464
#
_cell.length_a   1.000
_cell.length_b   1.000
_cell.length_c   1.000
_cell.angle_alpha   90.00
_cell.angle_beta   90.00
_cell.angle_gamma   90.00
#
_symmetry.space_group_name_H-M   'P 1'
#
loop_
_entity.id
_entity.type
_entity.pdbx_description
1 polymer ?
#
loop_
_entity_poly.entity_id
_entity_poly.type
_entity_poly.pdbx_seq_one_letter_code
_entity_poly.pdbx_strand_id
1 'polypeptide(L)'
;MHLTIRTPTGERKVFEAGPGMHFGEVGLLLGRRTFSATALTAVKLWKLPRERFEELVSESPAFVLAMAGSLAALYDDRVRTGVGLSASAPASAWRARPSRRDPLAPGELLHRTLVTLAIAVAVPLFAWLRPPPTGLSPEGWHVILIILGAAVGWLLEPVPDFVTTLLMAAAWGAMGLAPLASIFNGFVSSSWILGLGALTLAAAMVRSGLMFRASLAVLRWFPSGHQGQVLALLVGGLLITPLVPLAVGRVAAIAPFTRELARSMGYRDRSPGAASLAIAGIIGYCAFSSIFLTGLAMNFFVLDLIPDAQRQQATWLVWLERAVPTGLVFLVGSAVALLLWFRTGTGGISKRVQDQEHVLGPLTSGEMVTIAALAIMIIGFLTLPLFHLNPVWFGVGALALAIGGGVLSRDLFRRAIDWGFLIQFGILLGAGGVLHAHGVDDWIATRLLDLIGTGWQPTKLILLLAAFIFACRLLMPWIPATLLLSLALVPAAPRLGLDAWVVGFVVLVAANAWIHPSLSDYCRVTRDATGEDLFGQRQALLAGVVLTVLTVLGLLVSMPYWRMLGILAR
;
A
#
# COMPACT_ATOMS: atom_id res chain seq x y z
N MET A 1 30.23 26.65 -16.82
CA MET A 1 30.25 26.01 -18.13
C MET A 1 29.23 26.68 -19.03
N HIS A 2 29.60 27.15 -20.23
CA HIS A 2 28.63 27.76 -21.12
C HIS A 2 28.07 26.70 -22.10
N LEU A 3 26.75 26.67 -22.24
CA LEU A 3 26.06 25.88 -23.22
C LEU A 3 25.62 26.79 -24.37
N THR A 4 26.06 26.48 -25.59
CA THR A 4 25.79 27.29 -26.78
C THR A 4 25.02 26.47 -27.83
N ILE A 5 24.11 27.14 -28.55
CA ILE A 5 23.47 26.59 -29.76
C ILE A 5 24.09 27.27 -31.00
N ARG A 6 24.39 26.48 -31.98
CA ARG A 6 24.78 26.97 -33.32
C ARG A 6 23.51 27.38 -34.07
N THR A 7 23.41 28.66 -34.36
CA THR A 7 22.34 29.23 -35.21
C THR A 7 22.91 29.67 -36.56
N PRO A 8 22.09 29.89 -37.60
CA PRO A 8 22.55 30.41 -38.87
C PRO A 8 23.28 31.77 -38.77
N THR A 9 23.03 32.51 -37.67
CA THR A 9 23.63 33.83 -37.39
C THR A 9 24.82 33.77 -36.43
N GLY A 10 25.31 32.58 -36.03
CA GLY A 10 26.46 32.39 -35.14
C GLY A 10 26.11 31.54 -33.89
N GLU A 11 27.09 31.42 -32.98
CA GLU A 11 26.87 30.73 -31.71
C GLU A 11 26.16 31.63 -30.71
N ARG A 12 25.02 31.19 -30.18
CA ARG A 12 24.29 31.90 -29.16
C ARG A 12 24.39 31.15 -27.83
N LYS A 13 24.83 31.86 -26.76
CA LYS A 13 24.81 31.32 -25.41
C LYS A 13 23.36 31.09 -24.97
N VAL A 14 23.07 29.88 -24.52
CA VAL A 14 21.71 29.47 -24.12
C VAL A 14 21.60 29.36 -22.60
N PHE A 15 22.68 28.90 -21.95
CA PHE A 15 22.63 28.59 -20.53
C PHE A 15 24.04 28.52 -19.94
N GLU A 16 24.15 28.81 -18.64
CA GLU A 16 25.39 28.66 -17.86
C GLU A 16 25.15 27.59 -16.77
N ALA A 17 25.88 26.47 -16.86
CA ALA A 17 25.80 25.40 -15.89
C ALA A 17 26.81 25.61 -14.77
N GLY A 18 26.34 25.71 -13.54
CA GLY A 18 27.12 25.77 -12.31
C GLY A 18 27.40 24.40 -11.68
N PRO A 19 28.10 24.36 -10.53
CA PRO A 19 28.36 23.14 -9.80
C PRO A 19 27.06 22.41 -9.39
N GLY A 20 27.01 21.08 -9.60
CA GLY A 20 25.85 20.25 -9.24
C GLY A 20 24.72 20.27 -10.27
N MET A 21 24.87 20.95 -11.39
CA MET A 21 23.89 20.96 -12.47
C MET A 21 24.21 19.86 -13.51
N HIS A 22 23.16 19.32 -14.10
CA HIS A 22 23.26 18.36 -15.22
C HIS A 22 22.85 19.03 -16.53
N PHE A 23 23.33 18.50 -17.63
CA PHE A 23 23.00 18.97 -18.97
C PHE A 23 23.17 17.84 -20.01
N GLY A 24 22.51 17.96 -21.14
CA GLY A 24 22.59 16.97 -22.23
C GLY A 24 21.48 15.92 -22.21
N GLU A 25 20.56 15.97 -21.23
CA GLU A 25 19.41 15.08 -21.07
C GLU A 25 18.46 15.13 -22.29
N VAL A 26 18.30 16.31 -22.88
CA VAL A 26 17.50 16.49 -24.11
C VAL A 26 18.12 15.73 -25.28
N GLY A 27 19.45 15.68 -25.35
CA GLY A 27 20.17 14.90 -26.36
C GLY A 27 20.02 13.40 -26.19
N LEU A 28 19.93 12.91 -24.94
CA LEU A 28 19.65 11.50 -24.64
C LEU A 28 18.23 11.10 -25.07
N LEU A 29 17.23 11.96 -24.81
CA LEU A 29 15.83 11.73 -25.16
C LEU A 29 15.57 11.83 -26.68
N LEU A 30 16.14 12.82 -27.34
CA LEU A 30 15.90 13.06 -28.76
C LEU A 30 16.86 12.28 -29.70
N GLY A 31 17.86 11.57 -29.17
CA GLY A 31 18.85 10.83 -29.94
C GLY A 31 19.80 11.72 -30.73
N ARG A 32 19.78 13.05 -30.50
CA ARG A 32 20.67 14.01 -31.21
C ARG A 32 21.20 15.05 -30.22
N ARG A 33 22.46 15.50 -30.46
CA ARG A 33 23.04 16.59 -29.66
C ARG A 33 22.37 17.92 -29.97
N THR A 34 21.94 18.61 -28.92
CA THR A 34 21.20 19.88 -29.00
C THR A 34 22.07 21.10 -28.65
N PHE A 35 23.17 20.87 -27.91
CA PHE A 35 24.04 21.94 -27.42
C PHE A 35 25.53 21.57 -27.55
N SER A 36 26.39 22.58 -27.70
CA SER A 36 27.82 22.50 -27.44
C SER A 36 28.11 23.02 -26.04
N ALA A 37 29.00 22.38 -25.33
CA ALA A 37 29.34 22.73 -23.95
C ALA A 37 30.80 23.14 -23.85
N THR A 38 31.07 24.38 -23.41
CA THR A 38 32.43 24.92 -23.24
C THR A 38 32.71 25.20 -21.78
N ALA A 39 33.79 24.63 -21.26
CA ALA A 39 34.18 24.85 -19.86
C ALA A 39 34.83 26.24 -19.74
N LEU A 40 34.39 27.03 -18.74
CA LEU A 40 34.94 28.34 -18.42
C LEU A 40 36.10 28.26 -17.41
N THR A 41 36.11 27.21 -16.61
CA THR A 41 37.10 26.90 -15.57
C THR A 41 37.40 25.42 -15.60
N ALA A 42 38.39 24.94 -14.86
CA ALA A 42 38.62 23.52 -14.68
C ALA A 42 37.40 22.86 -14.07
N VAL A 43 36.82 21.85 -14.70
CA VAL A 43 35.57 21.19 -14.32
C VAL A 43 35.75 19.68 -14.24
N LYS A 44 35.21 19.07 -13.22
CA LYS A 44 35.08 17.62 -13.10
C LYS A 44 33.66 17.23 -13.49
N LEU A 45 33.50 16.39 -14.49
CA LEU A 45 32.21 15.96 -15.03
C LEU A 45 32.01 14.47 -14.81
N TRP A 46 30.77 14.09 -14.43
CA TRP A 46 30.32 12.70 -14.47
C TRP A 46 29.55 12.48 -15.77
N LYS A 47 29.94 11.47 -16.53
CA LYS A 47 29.23 11.07 -17.76
C LYS A 47 28.30 9.92 -17.46
N LEU A 48 27.03 10.08 -17.81
CA LEU A 48 26.05 9.00 -17.80
C LEU A 48 25.92 8.43 -19.22
N PRO A 49 26.39 7.19 -19.51
CA PRO A 49 26.23 6.54 -20.81
C PRO A 49 24.75 6.32 -21.13
N ARG A 50 24.40 6.22 -22.41
CA ARG A 50 23.00 6.05 -22.86
C ARG A 50 22.41 4.75 -22.35
N GLU A 51 23.16 3.66 -22.38
CA GLU A 51 22.72 2.35 -21.91
C GLU A 51 22.35 2.41 -20.43
N ARG A 52 23.17 3.07 -19.61
CA ARG A 52 22.91 3.24 -18.17
C ARG A 52 21.74 4.19 -17.90
N PHE A 53 21.56 5.18 -18.76
CA PHE A 53 20.40 6.06 -18.71
C PHE A 53 19.11 5.30 -19.02
N GLU A 54 19.07 4.49 -20.08
CA GLU A 54 17.92 3.66 -20.45
C GLU A 54 17.59 2.64 -19.36
N GLU A 55 18.60 2.06 -18.71
CA GLU A 55 18.47 1.18 -17.55
C GLU A 55 17.83 1.93 -16.37
N LEU A 56 18.34 3.11 -16.00
CA LEU A 56 17.77 3.94 -14.92
C LEU A 56 16.34 4.39 -15.22
N VAL A 57 16.03 4.72 -16.46
CA VAL A 57 14.67 5.06 -16.89
C VAL A 57 13.73 3.86 -16.74
N SER A 58 14.22 2.65 -17.06
CA SER A 58 13.43 1.43 -16.92
C SER A 58 13.29 0.94 -15.46
N GLU A 59 14.29 1.21 -14.63
CA GLU A 59 14.36 0.70 -13.25
C GLU A 59 13.75 1.63 -12.19
N SER A 60 13.77 2.94 -12.43
CA SER A 60 13.39 3.93 -11.43
C SER A 60 12.36 4.94 -11.95
N PRO A 61 11.07 4.73 -11.68
CA PRO A 61 10.04 5.74 -11.94
C PRO A 61 10.34 7.09 -11.25
N ALA A 62 10.99 7.06 -10.08
CA ALA A 62 11.43 8.25 -9.37
C ALA A 62 12.49 9.04 -10.15
N PHE A 63 13.41 8.35 -10.85
CA PHE A 63 14.39 8.98 -11.72
C PHE A 63 13.72 9.65 -12.93
N VAL A 64 12.75 8.98 -13.55
CA VAL A 64 11.98 9.53 -14.68
C VAL A 64 11.21 10.78 -14.27
N LEU A 65 10.53 10.73 -13.12
CA LEU A 65 9.80 11.88 -12.57
C LEU A 65 10.72 13.03 -12.17
N ALA A 66 11.86 12.74 -11.54
CA ALA A 66 12.85 13.75 -11.20
C ALA A 66 13.42 14.43 -12.45
N MET A 67 13.69 13.66 -13.49
CA MET A 67 14.18 14.17 -14.76
C MET A 67 13.11 14.95 -15.51
N ALA A 68 11.87 14.47 -15.56
CA ALA A 68 10.75 15.22 -16.13
C ALA A 68 10.52 16.55 -15.40
N GLY A 69 10.62 16.54 -14.07
CA GLY A 69 10.57 17.75 -13.24
C GLY A 69 11.72 18.73 -13.54
N SER A 70 12.94 18.23 -13.75
CA SER A 70 14.10 19.04 -14.14
C SER A 70 13.93 19.66 -15.51
N LEU A 71 13.42 18.89 -16.49
CA LEU A 71 13.12 19.37 -17.83
C LEU A 71 12.02 20.41 -17.82
N ALA A 72 10.95 20.21 -17.03
CA ALA A 72 9.89 21.18 -16.86
C ALA A 72 10.38 22.47 -16.22
N ALA A 73 11.27 22.39 -15.21
CA ALA A 73 11.89 23.55 -14.57
C ALA A 73 12.81 24.31 -15.53
N LEU A 74 13.61 23.61 -16.34
CA LEU A 74 14.45 24.22 -17.38
C LEU A 74 13.59 24.88 -18.46
N TYR A 75 12.47 24.31 -18.83
CA TYR A 75 11.55 24.89 -19.79
C TYR A 75 10.86 26.14 -19.21
N ASP A 76 10.42 26.11 -17.95
CA ASP A 76 9.81 27.24 -17.26
C ASP A 76 10.78 28.41 -17.11
N ASP A 77 12.04 28.14 -16.75
CA ASP A 77 13.10 29.16 -16.68
C ASP A 77 13.37 29.81 -18.05
N ARG A 78 13.35 29.01 -19.13
CA ARG A 78 13.49 29.53 -20.50
C ARG A 78 12.31 30.38 -20.96
N VAL A 79 11.10 29.98 -20.61
CA VAL A 79 9.90 30.77 -20.91
C VAL A 79 9.91 32.09 -20.13
N ARG A 80 10.33 32.07 -18.87
CA ARG A 80 10.43 33.28 -18.04
C ARG A 80 11.55 34.23 -18.46
N THR A 81 12.72 33.68 -18.83
CA THR A 81 13.84 34.51 -19.34
C THR A 81 13.56 35.06 -20.73
N GLY A 82 12.75 34.37 -21.56
CA GLY A 82 12.27 34.88 -22.84
C GLY A 82 11.23 36.01 -22.71
N VAL A 83 10.56 36.12 -21.57
CA VAL A 83 9.49 37.12 -21.28
C VAL A 83 9.95 38.25 -20.34
N GLY A 84 11.26 38.29 -19.98
CA GLY A 84 11.82 39.40 -19.16
C GLY A 84 11.43 39.41 -17.68
N LEU A 85 10.99 38.28 -17.13
CA LEU A 85 10.69 38.14 -15.72
C LEU A 85 11.92 37.56 -14.98
N SER A 86 12.55 38.36 -14.11
CA SER A 86 13.69 37.97 -13.30
C SER A 86 13.39 36.76 -12.43
N ALA A 87 14.19 35.72 -12.58
CA ALA A 87 14.14 34.55 -11.75
C ALA A 87 14.94 34.77 -10.46
N SER A 88 14.30 34.66 -9.33
CA SER A 88 14.94 34.46 -8.05
C SER A 88 14.35 33.23 -7.34
N ALA A 89 14.89 32.06 -7.66
CA ALA A 89 14.78 30.88 -6.82
C ALA A 89 16.01 30.00 -6.99
N PRO A 90 16.75 29.67 -5.93
CA PRO A 90 17.97 28.90 -6.03
C PRO A 90 17.69 27.45 -6.42
N ALA A 91 18.46 26.94 -7.38
CA ALA A 91 18.46 25.55 -7.84
C ALA A 91 18.93 24.51 -6.78
N SER A 92 18.98 24.90 -5.51
CA SER A 92 19.43 24.04 -4.40
C SER A 92 18.37 23.09 -3.85
N ALA A 93 17.13 23.08 -4.41
CA ALA A 93 16.02 22.29 -3.89
C ALA A 93 15.96 20.82 -4.36
N TRP A 94 16.82 20.41 -5.31
CA TRP A 94 16.77 19.06 -5.90
C TRP A 94 17.92 18.15 -5.44
N ARG A 95 18.33 18.26 -4.20
CA ARG A 95 18.99 17.12 -3.58
C ARG A 95 17.89 16.16 -3.12
N ALA A 96 17.60 15.15 -3.94
CA ALA A 96 17.10 13.91 -3.37
C ALA A 96 18.13 13.53 -2.30
N ARG A 97 17.85 13.85 -1.05
CA ARG A 97 18.57 13.22 0.05
C ARG A 97 18.23 11.75 -0.08
N PRO A 98 19.21 10.87 -0.34
CA PRO A 98 18.96 9.47 -0.14
C PRO A 98 18.42 9.38 1.28
N SER A 99 17.33 8.63 1.48
CA SER A 99 16.84 8.34 2.81
C SER A 99 18.04 7.84 3.58
N ARG A 100 18.47 8.62 4.57
CA ARG A 100 19.57 8.23 5.44
C ARG A 100 19.10 7.08 6.33
N ARG A 101 19.08 5.91 5.79
CA ARG A 101 19.65 4.75 6.46
C ARG A 101 21.04 4.64 5.85
N ASP A 102 22.05 5.20 6.52
CA ASP A 102 23.42 4.73 6.33
C ASP A 102 23.29 3.19 6.43
N PRO A 103 23.78 2.44 5.44
CA PRO A 103 23.80 1.00 5.59
C PRO A 103 24.54 0.73 6.91
N LEU A 104 23.83 0.14 7.88
CA LEU A 104 24.43 -0.26 9.15
C LEU A 104 25.73 -0.98 8.81
N ALA A 105 26.81 -0.66 9.52
CA ALA A 105 28.07 -1.33 9.31
C ALA A 105 27.81 -2.86 9.31
N PRO A 106 28.40 -3.64 8.39
CA PRO A 106 28.09 -5.07 8.26
C PRO A 106 28.12 -5.84 9.59
N GLY A 107 28.97 -5.43 10.54
CA GLY A 107 29.05 -6.00 11.88
C GLY A 107 27.84 -5.63 12.76
N GLU A 108 27.29 -4.43 12.64
CA GLU A 108 26.14 -3.99 13.42
C GLU A 108 24.84 -4.65 12.91
N LEU A 109 24.73 -4.83 11.60
CA LEU A 109 23.65 -5.58 10.99
C LEU A 109 23.68 -7.05 11.44
N LEU A 110 24.85 -7.68 11.39
CA LEU A 110 25.05 -9.07 11.83
C LEU A 110 24.72 -9.22 13.32
N HIS A 111 25.20 -8.31 14.17
CA HIS A 111 24.92 -8.34 15.61
C HIS A 111 23.43 -8.23 15.91
N ARG A 112 22.73 -7.27 15.30
CA ARG A 112 21.27 -7.12 15.42
C ARG A 112 20.54 -8.39 14.98
N THR A 113 20.91 -8.93 13.81
CA THR A 113 20.31 -10.16 13.28
C THR A 113 20.51 -11.33 14.22
N LEU A 114 21.72 -11.52 14.76
CA LEU A 114 22.03 -12.62 15.69
C LEU A 114 21.30 -12.47 17.02
N VAL A 115 21.28 -11.28 17.61
CA VAL A 115 20.55 -11.01 18.86
C VAL A 115 19.06 -11.27 18.68
N THR A 116 18.51 -10.80 17.57
CA THR A 116 17.09 -10.95 17.28
C THR A 116 16.71 -12.39 16.99
N LEU A 117 17.54 -13.11 16.24
CA LEU A 117 17.36 -14.55 15.99
C LEU A 117 17.48 -15.34 17.31
N ALA A 118 18.42 -14.97 18.19
CA ALA A 118 18.57 -15.59 19.50
C ALA A 118 17.31 -15.39 20.35
N ILE A 119 16.72 -14.17 20.37
CA ILE A 119 15.47 -13.91 21.10
C ILE A 119 14.30 -14.68 20.47
N ALA A 120 14.19 -14.68 19.13
CA ALA A 120 13.14 -15.40 18.41
C ALA A 120 13.19 -16.92 18.61
N VAL A 121 14.36 -17.47 18.91
CA VAL A 121 14.53 -18.89 19.26
C VAL A 121 14.39 -19.11 20.76
N ALA A 122 14.94 -18.25 21.62
CA ALA A 122 14.93 -18.42 23.07
C ALA A 122 13.53 -18.39 23.67
N VAL A 123 12.63 -17.53 23.17
CA VAL A 123 11.26 -17.42 23.68
C VAL A 123 10.46 -18.71 23.44
N PRO A 124 10.40 -19.28 22.23
CA PRO A 124 9.76 -20.58 22.01
C PRO A 124 10.45 -21.73 22.75
N LEU A 125 11.79 -21.73 22.80
CA LEU A 125 12.55 -22.76 23.51
C LEU A 125 12.24 -22.76 25.01
N PHE A 126 12.20 -21.58 25.63
CA PHE A 126 11.82 -21.44 27.04
C PHE A 126 10.38 -21.93 27.29
N ALA A 127 9.44 -21.53 26.42
CA ALA A 127 8.07 -21.98 26.52
C ALA A 127 7.92 -23.50 26.25
N TRP A 128 8.78 -24.08 25.41
CA TRP A 128 8.85 -25.53 25.17
C TRP A 128 9.17 -26.34 26.43
N LEU A 129 9.97 -25.81 27.33
CA LEU A 129 10.30 -26.46 28.60
C LEU A 129 9.09 -26.44 29.57
N ARG A 130 8.01 -25.76 29.24
CA ARG A 130 6.78 -25.72 30.02
C ARG A 130 5.79 -26.78 29.54
N PRO A 131 5.04 -27.41 30.45
CA PRO A 131 3.96 -28.31 30.06
C PRO A 131 2.89 -27.55 29.20
N PRO A 132 2.26 -28.25 28.26
CA PRO A 132 1.19 -27.66 27.47
C PRO A 132 0.07 -27.14 28.37
N PRO A 133 -0.58 -26.03 28.00
CA PRO A 133 -1.74 -25.52 28.71
C PRO A 133 -2.88 -26.55 28.70
N THR A 134 -3.72 -26.52 29.74
CA THR A 134 -4.88 -27.40 29.85
C THR A 134 -5.78 -27.30 28.62
N GLY A 135 -6.13 -28.45 28.05
CA GLY A 135 -7.01 -28.54 26.88
C GLY A 135 -6.33 -28.42 25.53
N LEU A 136 -4.99 -28.36 25.48
CA LEU A 136 -4.22 -28.35 24.24
C LEU A 136 -3.29 -29.57 24.20
N SER A 137 -3.16 -30.19 23.01
CA SER A 137 -2.20 -31.28 22.79
C SER A 137 -0.75 -30.77 22.84
N PRO A 138 0.24 -31.62 23.16
CA PRO A 138 1.65 -31.23 23.09
C PRO A 138 2.05 -30.72 21.70
N GLU A 139 1.57 -31.36 20.64
CA GLU A 139 1.81 -30.97 19.24
C GLU A 139 1.19 -29.58 18.95
N GLY A 140 -0.04 -29.34 19.38
CA GLY A 140 -0.69 -28.04 19.25
C GLY A 140 0.05 -26.94 20.01
N TRP A 141 0.61 -27.28 21.18
CA TRP A 141 1.47 -26.35 21.91
C TRP A 141 2.73 -25.99 21.13
N HIS A 142 3.40 -26.97 20.54
CA HIS A 142 4.57 -26.73 19.69
C HIS A 142 4.22 -25.88 18.45
N VAL A 143 3.08 -26.10 17.84
CA VAL A 143 2.59 -25.24 16.72
C VAL A 143 2.47 -23.79 17.16
N ILE A 144 1.85 -23.52 18.32
CA ILE A 144 1.74 -22.16 18.87
C ILE A 144 3.11 -21.54 19.15
N LEU A 145 4.03 -22.29 19.77
CA LEU A 145 5.35 -21.77 20.11
C LEU A 145 6.15 -21.36 18.89
N ILE A 146 6.06 -22.12 17.80
CA ILE A 146 6.72 -21.80 16.54
C ILE A 146 6.09 -20.54 15.94
N ILE A 147 4.76 -20.37 16.00
CA ILE A 147 4.06 -19.13 15.58
C ILE A 147 4.50 -17.94 16.43
N LEU A 148 4.61 -18.10 17.74
CA LEU A 148 5.09 -17.05 18.63
C LEU A 148 6.54 -16.66 18.31
N GLY A 149 7.40 -17.63 18.01
CA GLY A 149 8.75 -17.36 17.51
C GLY A 149 8.77 -16.58 16.20
N ALA A 150 7.90 -16.96 15.26
CA ALA A 150 7.74 -16.23 14.01
C ALA A 150 7.19 -14.81 14.26
N ALA A 151 6.22 -14.66 15.18
CA ALA A 151 5.68 -13.35 15.56
C ALA A 151 6.76 -12.42 16.12
N VAL A 152 7.65 -12.92 16.96
CA VAL A 152 8.83 -12.19 17.45
C VAL A 152 9.77 -11.84 16.29
N GLY A 153 9.97 -12.77 15.36
CA GLY A 153 10.78 -12.54 14.15
C GLY A 153 10.20 -11.40 13.30
N TRP A 154 8.90 -11.37 13.06
CA TRP A 154 8.25 -10.29 12.33
C TRP A 154 8.25 -8.95 13.07
N LEU A 155 8.14 -8.97 14.41
CA LEU A 155 8.21 -7.76 15.23
C LEU A 155 9.59 -7.11 15.19
N LEU A 156 10.63 -7.89 15.25
CA LEU A 156 12.01 -7.42 15.36
C LEU A 156 12.69 -7.23 13.99
N GLU A 157 12.09 -7.76 12.91
CA GLU A 157 12.57 -7.66 11.52
C GLU A 157 14.07 -7.99 11.33
N PRO A 158 14.60 -9.11 11.90
CA PRO A 158 16.01 -9.46 11.74
C PRO A 158 16.33 -9.88 10.31
N VAL A 159 15.35 -10.53 9.68
CA VAL A 159 15.34 -10.99 8.30
C VAL A 159 14.03 -10.56 7.65
N PRO A 160 13.92 -10.56 6.32
CA PRO A 160 12.67 -10.28 5.64
C PRO A 160 11.52 -11.20 6.11
N ASP A 161 10.30 -10.68 6.20
CA ASP A 161 9.13 -11.37 6.76
C ASP A 161 8.88 -12.76 6.15
N PHE A 162 9.06 -12.88 4.83
CA PHE A 162 8.87 -14.15 4.14
C PHE A 162 9.91 -15.21 4.55
N VAL A 163 11.12 -14.80 4.92
CA VAL A 163 12.17 -15.73 5.42
C VAL A 163 11.75 -16.27 6.79
N THR A 164 11.27 -15.40 7.69
CA THR A 164 10.72 -15.83 8.99
C THR A 164 9.58 -16.83 8.79
N THR A 165 8.70 -16.58 7.83
CA THR A 165 7.58 -17.48 7.51
C THR A 165 8.05 -18.82 6.94
N LEU A 166 9.08 -18.82 6.09
CA LEU A 166 9.71 -20.06 5.60
C LEU A 166 10.37 -20.85 6.72
N LEU A 167 11.05 -20.19 7.66
CA LEU A 167 11.64 -20.85 8.83
C LEU A 167 10.57 -21.46 9.73
N MET A 168 9.44 -20.78 9.92
CA MET A 168 8.26 -21.31 10.61
C MET A 168 7.73 -22.58 9.94
N ALA A 169 7.54 -22.54 8.61
CA ALA A 169 7.10 -23.71 7.83
C ALA A 169 8.10 -24.87 7.90
N ALA A 170 9.39 -24.56 7.81
CA ALA A 170 10.46 -25.56 7.94
C ALA A 170 10.49 -26.20 9.33
N ALA A 171 10.27 -25.43 10.38
CA ALA A 171 10.19 -25.94 11.74
C ALA A 171 9.01 -26.91 11.92
N TRP A 172 7.82 -26.59 11.40
CA TRP A 172 6.68 -27.52 11.42
C TRP A 172 6.96 -28.82 10.66
N GLY A 173 7.58 -28.74 9.49
CA GLY A 173 7.95 -29.92 8.71
C GLY A 173 9.01 -30.77 9.37
N ALA A 174 10.09 -30.15 9.89
CA ALA A 174 11.20 -30.83 10.54
C ALA A 174 10.79 -31.56 11.84
N MET A 175 9.80 -30.99 12.54
CA MET A 175 9.26 -31.59 13.78
C MET A 175 8.13 -32.58 13.51
N GLY A 176 7.75 -32.80 12.25
CA GLY A 176 6.68 -33.74 11.91
C GLY A 176 5.29 -33.27 12.33
N LEU A 177 5.11 -31.96 12.65
CA LEU A 177 3.83 -31.39 13.07
C LEU A 177 2.84 -31.30 11.91
N ALA A 178 3.31 -31.11 10.69
CA ALA A 178 2.44 -31.11 9.52
C ALA A 178 3.20 -31.63 8.28
N PRO A 179 2.54 -32.36 7.37
CA PRO A 179 3.11 -32.72 6.08
C PRO A 179 3.29 -31.48 5.20
N LEU A 180 4.36 -31.47 4.40
CA LEU A 180 4.67 -30.35 3.49
C LEU A 180 3.49 -29.98 2.60
N ALA A 181 2.71 -30.96 2.12
CA ALA A 181 1.52 -30.72 1.32
C ALA A 181 0.49 -29.84 2.04
N SER A 182 0.28 -30.02 3.34
CA SER A 182 -0.64 -29.19 4.14
C SER A 182 -0.08 -27.80 4.38
N ILE A 183 1.22 -27.67 4.69
CA ILE A 183 1.88 -26.39 4.95
C ILE A 183 1.81 -25.49 3.69
N PHE A 184 2.07 -26.08 2.51
CA PHE A 184 2.13 -25.35 1.24
C PHE A 184 0.80 -25.37 0.45
N ASN A 185 -0.28 -25.92 1.01
CA ASN A 185 -1.59 -25.98 0.35
C ASN A 185 -2.14 -24.60 -0.05
N GLY A 186 -1.78 -23.56 0.70
CA GLY A 186 -2.21 -22.19 0.41
C GLY A 186 -1.77 -21.68 -0.97
N PHE A 187 -0.69 -22.21 -1.56
CA PHE A 187 -0.24 -21.81 -2.90
C PHE A 187 -1.17 -22.27 -4.04
N VAL A 188 -1.99 -23.28 -3.81
CA VAL A 188 -3.02 -23.74 -4.76
C VAL A 188 -4.40 -23.18 -4.46
N SER A 189 -4.51 -22.31 -3.45
CA SER A 189 -5.78 -21.66 -3.10
C SER A 189 -6.21 -20.65 -4.15
N SER A 190 -7.53 -20.50 -4.31
CA SER A 190 -8.12 -19.45 -5.17
C SER A 190 -7.65 -18.06 -4.78
N SER A 191 -7.52 -17.80 -3.50
CA SER A 191 -7.09 -16.49 -2.96
C SER A 191 -5.66 -16.16 -3.29
N TRP A 192 -4.75 -17.14 -3.29
CA TRP A 192 -3.37 -16.90 -3.68
C TRP A 192 -3.25 -16.50 -5.16
N ILE A 193 -3.95 -17.21 -6.04
CA ILE A 193 -3.94 -16.92 -7.49
C ILE A 193 -4.59 -15.57 -7.77
N LEU A 194 -5.71 -15.27 -7.10
CA LEU A 194 -6.35 -13.95 -7.19
C LEU A 194 -5.44 -12.84 -6.66
N GLY A 195 -4.73 -13.10 -5.56
CA GLY A 195 -3.72 -12.17 -5.03
C GLY A 195 -2.61 -11.87 -6.03
N LEU A 196 -2.07 -12.89 -6.70
CA LEU A 196 -1.09 -12.72 -7.78
C LEU A 196 -1.66 -11.91 -8.95
N GLY A 197 -2.87 -12.23 -9.43
CA GLY A 197 -3.55 -11.48 -10.49
C GLY A 197 -3.78 -10.03 -10.12
N ALA A 198 -4.21 -9.80 -8.90
CA ALA A 198 -4.47 -8.48 -8.35
C ALA A 198 -3.19 -7.61 -8.22
N LEU A 199 -2.09 -8.18 -7.72
CA LEU A 199 -0.79 -7.49 -7.67
C LEU A 199 -0.26 -7.19 -9.07
N THR A 200 -0.49 -8.09 -10.03
CA THR A 200 -0.12 -7.89 -11.43
C THR A 200 -0.89 -6.72 -12.04
N LEU A 201 -2.20 -6.63 -11.81
CA LEU A 201 -3.01 -5.50 -12.25
C LEU A 201 -2.59 -4.18 -11.60
N ALA A 202 -2.27 -4.20 -10.30
CA ALA A 202 -1.73 -3.03 -9.61
C ALA A 202 -0.44 -2.53 -10.27
N ALA A 203 0.49 -3.44 -10.58
CA ALA A 203 1.73 -3.11 -11.28
C ALA A 203 1.46 -2.56 -12.71
N ALA A 204 0.50 -3.15 -13.43
CA ALA A 204 0.09 -2.70 -14.76
C ALA A 204 -0.53 -1.30 -14.72
N MET A 205 -1.40 -1.00 -13.74
CA MET A 205 -2.00 0.34 -13.57
C MET A 205 -0.96 1.42 -13.28
N VAL A 206 0.00 1.12 -12.41
CA VAL A 206 1.09 2.05 -12.11
C VAL A 206 1.99 2.24 -13.32
N ARG A 207 2.35 1.16 -14.00
CA ARG A 207 3.28 1.20 -15.15
C ARG A 207 2.67 1.88 -16.37
N SER A 208 1.41 1.63 -16.70
CA SER A 208 0.74 2.26 -17.83
C SER A 208 0.48 3.74 -17.64
N GLY A 209 0.55 4.26 -16.40
CA GLY A 209 0.15 5.64 -16.06
C GLY A 209 -1.36 5.82 -15.88
N LEU A 210 -2.13 4.75 -16.04
CA LEU A 210 -3.60 4.81 -15.93
C LEU A 210 -4.05 5.30 -14.56
N MET A 211 -3.35 4.92 -13.49
CA MET A 211 -3.65 5.39 -12.14
C MET A 211 -3.52 6.91 -12.02
N PHE A 212 -2.47 7.50 -12.60
CA PHE A 212 -2.26 8.95 -12.59
C PHE A 212 -3.36 9.67 -13.39
N ARG A 213 -3.68 9.17 -14.60
CA ARG A 213 -4.75 9.70 -15.45
C ARG A 213 -6.12 9.63 -14.75
N ALA A 214 -6.44 8.49 -14.12
CA ALA A 214 -7.69 8.32 -13.38
C ALA A 214 -7.79 9.29 -12.20
N SER A 215 -6.69 9.48 -11.45
CA SER A 215 -6.64 10.44 -10.34
C SER A 215 -6.87 11.88 -10.83
N LEU A 216 -6.22 12.29 -11.93
CA LEU A 216 -6.43 13.62 -12.54
C LEU A 216 -7.87 13.81 -12.99
N ALA A 217 -8.48 12.81 -13.63
CA ALA A 217 -9.87 12.87 -14.09
C ALA A 217 -10.83 13.12 -12.92
N VAL A 218 -10.64 12.44 -11.79
CA VAL A 218 -11.48 12.65 -10.60
C VAL A 218 -11.30 14.06 -10.01
N LEU A 219 -10.07 14.58 -9.98
CA LEU A 219 -9.84 15.93 -9.43
C LEU A 219 -10.63 17.03 -10.17
N ARG A 220 -10.91 16.84 -11.44
CA ARG A 220 -11.67 17.79 -12.26
C ARG A 220 -13.15 17.85 -11.92
N TRP A 221 -13.71 16.80 -11.32
CA TRP A 221 -15.11 16.78 -10.88
C TRP A 221 -15.36 17.69 -9.69
N PHE A 222 -14.29 18.16 -9.04
CA PHE A 222 -14.36 18.95 -7.82
C PHE A 222 -13.86 20.39 -8.04
N PRO A 223 -14.35 21.35 -7.23
CA PRO A 223 -13.87 22.73 -7.28
C PRO A 223 -12.36 22.84 -7.09
N SER A 224 -11.73 23.79 -7.76
CA SER A 224 -10.28 24.02 -7.71
C SER A 224 -9.76 24.54 -6.37
N GLY A 225 -10.63 24.91 -5.43
CA GLY A 225 -10.26 25.34 -4.08
C GLY A 225 -9.78 24.16 -3.21
N HIS A 226 -9.13 24.50 -2.09
CA HIS A 226 -8.54 23.52 -1.15
C HIS A 226 -9.54 22.43 -0.73
N GLN A 227 -10.75 22.83 -0.31
CA GLN A 227 -11.79 21.89 0.13
C GLN A 227 -12.19 20.90 -0.98
N GLY A 228 -12.37 21.42 -2.22
CA GLY A 228 -12.68 20.59 -3.37
C GLY A 228 -11.58 19.57 -3.65
N GLN A 229 -10.31 19.95 -3.51
CA GLN A 229 -9.19 19.06 -3.78
C GLN A 229 -8.98 18.02 -2.68
N VAL A 230 -9.26 18.33 -1.41
CA VAL A 230 -9.31 17.36 -0.33
C VAL A 230 -10.39 16.30 -0.61
N LEU A 231 -11.60 16.73 -0.98
CA LEU A 231 -12.69 15.80 -1.33
C LEU A 231 -12.35 14.98 -2.58
N ALA A 232 -11.74 15.59 -3.59
CA ALA A 232 -11.30 14.89 -4.79
C ALA A 232 -10.27 13.79 -4.51
N LEU A 233 -9.33 14.02 -3.59
CA LEU A 233 -8.37 13.00 -3.17
C LEU A 233 -9.04 11.85 -2.40
N LEU A 234 -10.01 12.14 -1.52
CA LEU A 234 -10.76 11.11 -0.80
C LEU A 234 -11.62 10.26 -1.74
N VAL A 235 -12.41 10.90 -2.62
CA VAL A 235 -13.27 10.21 -3.59
C VAL A 235 -12.43 9.51 -4.65
N GLY A 236 -11.35 10.10 -5.11
CA GLY A 236 -10.42 9.48 -6.05
C GLY A 236 -9.83 8.18 -5.50
N GLY A 237 -9.41 8.20 -4.25
CA GLY A 237 -8.93 7.01 -3.56
C GLY A 237 -10.02 5.95 -3.41
N LEU A 238 -11.25 6.33 -3.03
CA LEU A 238 -12.40 5.43 -2.96
C LEU A 238 -12.64 4.72 -4.31
N LEU A 239 -12.66 5.46 -5.42
CA LEU A 239 -12.93 4.93 -6.76
C LEU A 239 -11.79 4.06 -7.30
N ILE A 240 -10.54 4.38 -6.95
CA ILE A 240 -9.36 3.62 -7.40
C ILE A 240 -9.14 2.36 -6.54
N THR A 241 -9.59 2.36 -5.30
CA THR A 241 -9.38 1.24 -4.37
C THR A 241 -9.78 -0.13 -4.93
N PRO A 242 -10.98 -0.34 -5.50
CA PRO A 242 -11.36 -1.66 -6.02
C PRO A 242 -10.54 -2.12 -7.24
N LEU A 243 -9.84 -1.21 -7.90
CA LEU A 243 -9.07 -1.46 -9.11
C LEU A 243 -7.62 -1.87 -8.81
N VAL A 244 -7.07 -1.45 -7.67
CA VAL A 244 -5.65 -1.63 -7.31
C VAL A 244 -5.54 -2.22 -5.91
N PRO A 245 -5.43 -3.53 -5.74
CA PRO A 245 -5.46 -4.20 -4.43
C PRO A 245 -4.17 -4.10 -3.63
N LEU A 246 -3.40 -3.03 -3.80
CA LEU A 246 -2.16 -2.76 -3.08
C LEU A 246 -2.21 -1.36 -2.48
N ALA A 247 -2.66 -1.24 -1.23
CA ALA A 247 -2.87 0.04 -0.54
C ALA A 247 -1.58 0.88 -0.47
N VAL A 248 -0.45 0.27 -0.10
CA VAL A 248 0.86 0.95 -0.04
C VAL A 248 1.26 1.47 -1.43
N GLY A 249 1.06 0.67 -2.48
CA GLY A 249 1.33 1.07 -3.86
C GLY A 249 0.45 2.22 -4.35
N ARG A 250 -0.86 2.23 -3.97
CA ARG A 250 -1.75 3.36 -4.28
C ARG A 250 -1.28 4.66 -3.62
N VAL A 251 -0.93 4.59 -2.34
CA VAL A 251 -0.42 5.75 -1.58
C VAL A 251 0.92 6.23 -2.15
N ALA A 252 1.84 5.31 -2.48
CA ALA A 252 3.12 5.65 -3.12
C ALA A 252 2.93 6.39 -4.44
N ALA A 253 2.00 5.94 -5.26
CA ALA A 253 1.76 6.52 -6.58
C ALA A 253 1.08 7.90 -6.50
N ILE A 254 0.19 8.15 -5.51
CA ILE A 254 -0.47 9.45 -5.37
C ILE A 254 0.39 10.48 -4.63
N ALA A 255 1.37 10.07 -3.83
CA ALA A 255 2.17 10.97 -2.99
C ALA A 255 2.91 12.07 -3.78
N PRO A 256 3.62 11.79 -4.90
CA PRO A 256 4.24 12.83 -5.71
C PRO A 256 3.23 13.83 -6.26
N PHE A 257 2.03 13.34 -6.63
CA PHE A 257 0.96 14.17 -7.13
C PHE A 257 0.41 15.11 -6.04
N THR A 258 0.21 14.63 -4.80
CA THR A 258 -0.23 15.49 -3.69
C THR A 258 0.79 16.59 -3.39
N ARG A 259 2.09 16.31 -3.59
CA ARG A 259 3.15 17.31 -3.46
C ARG A 259 3.04 18.40 -4.53
N GLU A 260 2.87 18.01 -5.78
CA GLU A 260 2.72 18.95 -6.89
C GLU A 260 1.45 19.79 -6.75
N LEU A 261 0.35 19.16 -6.32
CA LEU A 261 -0.91 19.83 -6.02
C LEU A 261 -0.72 20.88 -4.91
N ALA A 262 -0.06 20.54 -3.80
CA ALA A 262 0.21 21.47 -2.71
C ALA A 262 1.05 22.67 -3.19
N ARG A 263 2.07 22.43 -4.01
CA ARG A 263 2.91 23.48 -4.60
C ARG A 263 2.15 24.37 -5.57
N SER A 264 1.32 23.78 -6.43
CA SER A 264 0.50 24.52 -7.39
C SER A 264 -0.52 25.44 -6.72
N MET A 265 -0.96 25.07 -5.50
CA MET A 265 -1.83 25.90 -4.65
C MET A 265 -1.05 26.94 -3.82
N GLY A 266 0.28 27.01 -3.97
CA GLY A 266 1.12 27.97 -3.26
C GLY A 266 1.40 27.63 -1.80
N TYR A 267 1.17 26.39 -1.37
CA TYR A 267 1.45 25.98 0.00
C TYR A 267 2.96 25.79 0.23
N ARG A 268 3.45 26.28 1.37
CA ARG A 268 4.79 26.02 1.84
C ARG A 268 4.90 24.59 2.37
N ASP A 269 6.10 24.05 2.32
CA ASP A 269 6.41 22.75 2.91
C ASP A 269 6.00 22.71 4.40
N ARG A 270 5.44 21.59 4.83
CA ARG A 270 4.90 21.34 6.18
C ARG A 270 3.81 22.32 6.66
N SER A 271 3.26 23.14 5.75
CA SER A 271 2.12 23.98 6.08
C SER A 271 0.85 23.16 6.35
N PRO A 272 -0.13 23.71 7.07
CA PRO A 272 -1.41 23.02 7.27
C PRO A 272 -2.09 22.61 5.96
N GLY A 273 -2.00 23.43 4.91
CA GLY A 273 -2.57 23.11 3.60
C GLY A 273 -1.87 21.97 2.89
N ALA A 274 -0.53 21.95 2.89
CA ALA A 274 0.24 20.85 2.32
C ALA A 274 -0.02 19.53 3.07
N ALA A 275 -0.04 19.58 4.40
CA ALA A 275 -0.32 18.43 5.24
C ALA A 275 -1.75 17.88 5.04
N SER A 276 -2.75 18.76 4.90
CA SER A 276 -4.13 18.37 4.63
C SER A 276 -4.25 17.57 3.33
N LEU A 277 -3.64 18.06 2.24
CA LEU A 277 -3.65 17.36 0.96
C LEU A 277 -2.92 16.01 1.03
N ALA A 278 -1.75 15.98 1.67
CA ALA A 278 -1.00 14.72 1.83
C ALA A 278 -1.79 13.68 2.64
N ILE A 279 -2.38 14.10 3.77
CA ILE A 279 -3.19 13.22 4.62
C ILE A 279 -4.48 12.79 3.90
N ALA A 280 -5.12 13.68 3.13
CA ALA A 280 -6.26 13.33 2.28
C ALA A 280 -5.88 12.26 1.24
N GLY A 281 -4.70 12.39 0.62
CA GLY A 281 -4.15 11.37 -0.29
C GLY A 281 -3.89 10.04 0.44
N ILE A 282 -3.25 10.07 1.61
CA ILE A 282 -3.00 8.85 2.39
C ILE A 282 -4.34 8.18 2.75
N ILE A 283 -5.25 8.88 3.43
CA ILE A 283 -6.53 8.32 3.90
C ILE A 283 -7.38 7.85 2.71
N GLY A 284 -7.53 8.67 1.68
CA GLY A 284 -8.32 8.34 0.50
C GLY A 284 -7.87 7.04 -0.17
N TYR A 285 -6.57 6.82 -0.26
CA TYR A 285 -5.99 5.68 -0.97
C TYR A 285 -5.70 4.45 -0.09
N CYS A 286 -5.84 4.54 1.25
CA CYS A 286 -5.66 3.39 2.15
C CYS A 286 -6.91 3.00 2.96
N ALA A 287 -7.74 3.94 3.42
CA ALA A 287 -8.81 3.64 4.38
C ALA A 287 -9.91 2.74 3.80
N PHE A 288 -10.18 2.87 2.49
CA PHE A 288 -11.22 2.08 1.83
C PHE A 288 -10.78 0.67 1.41
N SER A 289 -9.56 0.26 1.75
CA SER A 289 -8.97 -1.01 1.29
C SER A 289 -9.79 -2.23 1.68
N SER A 290 -10.38 -2.25 2.86
CA SER A 290 -11.19 -3.37 3.36
C SER A 290 -12.66 -3.27 2.94
N ILE A 291 -13.10 -2.12 2.40
CA ILE A 291 -14.50 -1.92 1.97
C ILE A 291 -14.82 -2.71 0.69
N PHE A 292 -13.86 -2.84 -0.19
CA PHE A 292 -14.00 -3.63 -1.43
C PHE A 292 -13.21 -4.92 -1.31
N LEU A 293 -13.80 -6.05 -1.65
CA LEU A 293 -13.11 -7.35 -1.63
C LEU A 293 -11.79 -7.30 -2.41
N THR A 294 -11.79 -6.65 -3.57
CA THR A 294 -10.61 -6.45 -4.42
C THR A 294 -9.71 -5.30 -3.98
N GLY A 295 -10.04 -4.58 -2.90
CA GLY A 295 -9.28 -3.39 -2.47
C GLY A 295 -7.97 -3.70 -1.75
N LEU A 296 -7.81 -4.94 -1.27
CA LEU A 296 -6.60 -5.39 -0.56
C LEU A 296 -6.44 -6.90 -0.72
N ALA A 297 -5.22 -7.37 -0.96
CA ALA A 297 -4.94 -8.82 -1.05
C ALA A 297 -5.29 -9.59 0.24
N MET A 298 -5.17 -8.93 1.41
CA MET A 298 -5.56 -9.49 2.72
C MET A 298 -7.07 -9.79 2.83
N ASN A 299 -7.92 -9.15 2.04
CA ASN A 299 -9.35 -9.44 2.05
C ASN A 299 -9.62 -10.86 1.52
N PHE A 300 -8.85 -11.30 0.51
CA PHE A 300 -8.89 -12.68 0.02
C PHE A 300 -8.39 -13.68 1.06
N PHE A 301 -7.38 -13.31 1.86
CA PHE A 301 -6.91 -14.12 2.97
C PHE A 301 -8.03 -14.37 3.99
N VAL A 302 -8.69 -13.30 4.42
CA VAL A 302 -9.82 -13.40 5.34
C VAL A 302 -10.95 -14.22 4.74
N LEU A 303 -11.25 -14.03 3.44
CA LEU A 303 -12.28 -14.79 2.74
C LEU A 303 -12.01 -16.30 2.76
N ASP A 304 -10.76 -16.73 2.59
CA ASP A 304 -10.38 -18.16 2.64
C ASP A 304 -10.48 -18.76 4.04
N LEU A 305 -10.38 -17.96 5.10
CA LEU A 305 -10.53 -18.41 6.48
C LEU A 305 -12.00 -18.55 6.91
N ILE A 306 -12.93 -17.97 6.14
CA ILE A 306 -14.38 -18.09 6.41
C ILE A 306 -14.84 -19.52 6.07
N PRO A 307 -15.65 -20.17 6.94
CA PRO A 307 -16.21 -21.48 6.64
C PRO A 307 -16.93 -21.56 5.30
N ASP A 308 -16.79 -22.68 4.60
CA ASP A 308 -17.23 -22.86 3.19
C ASP A 308 -18.68 -22.41 2.93
N ALA A 309 -19.60 -22.76 3.82
CA ALA A 309 -21.02 -22.40 3.70
C ALA A 309 -21.27 -20.88 3.67
N GLN A 310 -20.51 -20.12 4.47
CA GLN A 310 -20.59 -18.65 4.52
C GLN A 310 -19.76 -18.03 3.38
N ARG A 311 -18.61 -18.63 3.02
CA ARG A 311 -17.72 -18.15 1.97
C ARG A 311 -18.40 -18.13 0.61
N GLN A 312 -19.20 -19.14 0.28
CA GLN A 312 -19.96 -19.20 -0.99
C GLN A 312 -20.96 -18.04 -1.12
N GLN A 313 -21.46 -17.51 -0.02
CA GLN A 313 -22.37 -16.36 0.01
C GLN A 313 -21.62 -15.01 -0.03
N ALA A 314 -20.34 -14.98 0.31
CA ALA A 314 -19.53 -13.76 0.39
C ALA A 314 -19.02 -13.32 -1.00
N THR A 315 -19.95 -13.03 -1.91
CA THR A 315 -19.63 -12.48 -3.25
C THR A 315 -19.08 -11.07 -3.12
N TRP A 316 -18.52 -10.53 -4.21
CA TRP A 316 -17.99 -9.15 -4.23
C TRP A 316 -19.04 -8.11 -3.85
N LEU A 317 -20.28 -8.27 -4.34
CA LEU A 317 -21.39 -7.36 -4.02
C LEU A 317 -21.84 -7.49 -2.57
N VAL A 318 -21.97 -8.71 -2.05
CA VAL A 318 -22.33 -8.98 -0.65
C VAL A 318 -21.27 -8.45 0.30
N TRP A 319 -19.98 -8.59 -0.07
CA TRP A 319 -18.88 -7.98 0.69
C TRP A 319 -19.04 -6.48 0.77
N LEU A 320 -19.24 -5.81 -0.37
CA LEU A 320 -19.45 -4.37 -0.44
C LEU A 320 -20.68 -3.94 0.36
N GLU A 321 -21.82 -4.60 0.17
CA GLU A 321 -23.07 -4.33 0.90
C GLU A 321 -22.83 -4.30 2.41
N ARG A 322 -22.19 -5.32 2.95
CA ARG A 322 -21.89 -5.43 4.38
C ARG A 322 -20.92 -4.36 4.89
N ALA A 323 -19.99 -3.89 4.04
CA ALA A 323 -18.94 -2.93 4.37
C ALA A 323 -19.34 -1.46 4.16
N VAL A 324 -20.41 -1.17 3.39
CA VAL A 324 -20.84 0.20 3.03
C VAL A 324 -20.97 1.13 4.23
N PRO A 325 -21.61 0.78 5.38
CA PRO A 325 -21.77 1.73 6.47
C PRO A 325 -20.41 2.21 7.03
N THR A 326 -19.46 1.29 7.21
CA THR A 326 -18.08 1.65 7.61
C THR A 326 -17.41 2.55 6.54
N GLY A 327 -17.57 2.24 5.26
CA GLY A 327 -17.04 3.04 4.15
C GLY A 327 -17.59 4.47 4.12
N LEU A 328 -18.87 4.65 4.38
CA LEU A 328 -19.50 5.97 4.49
C LEU A 328 -18.97 6.76 5.68
N VAL A 329 -18.78 6.11 6.82
CA VAL A 329 -18.16 6.76 7.99
C VAL A 329 -16.73 7.19 7.68
N PHE A 330 -15.95 6.37 6.99
CA PHE A 330 -14.59 6.76 6.56
C PHE A 330 -14.61 7.94 5.60
N LEU A 331 -15.48 7.94 4.61
CA LEU A 331 -15.56 9.03 3.62
C LEU A 331 -15.99 10.34 4.28
N VAL A 332 -17.16 10.33 4.92
CA VAL A 332 -17.74 11.54 5.53
C VAL A 332 -16.92 12.01 6.72
N GLY A 333 -16.54 11.10 7.61
CA GLY A 333 -15.74 11.42 8.78
C GLY A 333 -14.36 11.97 8.45
N SER A 334 -13.66 11.40 7.46
CA SER A 334 -12.38 11.93 7.01
C SER A 334 -12.53 13.30 6.33
N ALA A 335 -13.56 13.49 5.51
CA ALA A 335 -13.84 14.78 4.90
C ALA A 335 -14.09 15.85 5.98
N VAL A 336 -14.98 15.57 6.92
CA VAL A 336 -15.29 16.48 8.05
C VAL A 336 -14.03 16.77 8.87
N ALA A 337 -13.28 15.76 9.27
CA ALA A 337 -12.07 15.92 10.07
C ALA A 337 -11.02 16.79 9.36
N LEU A 338 -10.75 16.54 8.07
CA LEU A 338 -9.76 17.28 7.31
C LEU A 338 -10.20 18.74 7.06
N LEU A 339 -11.47 18.96 6.73
CA LEU A 339 -12.00 20.29 6.45
C LEU A 339 -12.10 21.16 7.72
N LEU A 340 -12.40 20.57 8.87
CA LEU A 340 -12.48 21.30 10.15
C LEU A 340 -11.11 21.57 10.76
N TRP A 341 -10.19 20.63 10.63
CA TRP A 341 -8.89 20.70 11.31
C TRP A 341 -7.88 21.57 10.60
N PHE A 342 -7.86 21.48 9.27
CA PHE A 342 -6.97 22.26 8.44
C PHE A 342 -7.71 23.46 7.85
N ARG A 343 -7.97 24.48 8.68
CA ARG A 343 -8.49 25.75 8.20
C ARG A 343 -7.40 26.45 7.40
N THR A 344 -7.49 26.33 6.08
CA THR A 344 -6.58 26.97 5.13
C THR A 344 -7.27 28.11 4.43
N GLY A 345 -6.50 29.15 4.10
CA GLY A 345 -6.98 30.24 3.25
C GLY A 345 -7.33 29.74 1.84
N THR A 346 -8.00 30.58 1.07
CA THR A 346 -8.47 30.31 -0.29
C THR A 346 -7.31 30.21 -1.30
N GLY A 347 -6.54 29.13 -1.28
CA GLY A 347 -5.63 28.78 -2.38
C GLY A 347 -6.42 28.13 -3.51
N GLY A 348 -6.30 28.62 -4.72
CA GLY A 348 -6.85 28.00 -5.93
C GLY A 348 -5.78 27.23 -6.69
N ILE A 349 -6.15 26.17 -7.39
CA ILE A 349 -5.25 25.47 -8.30
C ILE A 349 -4.80 26.45 -9.41
N SER A 350 -3.51 26.54 -9.64
CA SER A 350 -2.94 27.18 -10.82
C SER A 350 -3.49 26.48 -12.07
N LYS A 351 -3.80 27.23 -13.12
CA LYS A 351 -4.18 26.71 -14.46
C LYS A 351 -3.25 25.58 -14.95
N ARG A 352 -2.02 25.54 -14.48
CA ARG A 352 -1.01 24.51 -14.82
C ARG A 352 -1.43 23.07 -14.57
N VAL A 353 -2.16 22.78 -13.49
CA VAL A 353 -2.63 21.41 -13.20
C VAL A 353 -3.77 21.04 -14.14
N GLN A 354 -4.60 22.01 -14.54
CA GLN A 354 -5.65 21.81 -15.53
C GLN A 354 -5.07 21.57 -16.95
N ASP A 355 -3.92 22.18 -17.26
CA ASP A 355 -3.25 22.04 -18.54
C ASP A 355 -2.45 20.72 -18.67
N GLN A 356 -2.12 20.04 -17.57
CA GLN A 356 -1.37 18.78 -17.59
C GLN A 356 -2.09 17.66 -18.36
N GLU A 357 -3.41 17.69 -18.44
CA GLU A 357 -4.17 16.69 -19.18
C GLU A 357 -4.04 16.85 -20.69
N HIS A 358 -3.94 18.08 -21.19
CA HIS A 358 -3.66 18.30 -22.62
C HIS A 358 -2.29 17.75 -23.04
N VAL A 359 -1.37 17.61 -22.08
CA VAL A 359 -0.04 17.02 -22.30
C VAL A 359 -0.10 15.48 -22.33
N LEU A 360 -1.08 14.85 -21.64
CA LEU A 360 -1.20 13.39 -21.61
C LEU A 360 -1.67 12.78 -22.93
N GLY A 361 -2.30 13.51 -23.82
CA GLY A 361 -2.79 13.02 -25.11
C GLY A 361 -3.83 11.90 -25.02
N PRO A 362 -4.10 11.18 -26.11
CA PRO A 362 -5.03 10.05 -26.14
C PRO A 362 -4.52 8.87 -25.32
N LEU A 363 -5.42 7.90 -25.03
CA LEU A 363 -5.06 6.68 -24.33
C LEU A 363 -3.98 5.91 -25.08
N THR A 364 -2.94 5.53 -24.37
CA THR A 364 -1.87 4.68 -24.91
C THR A 364 -2.34 3.23 -25.05
N SER A 365 -1.66 2.44 -25.88
CA SER A 365 -1.94 1.00 -26.00
C SER A 365 -1.81 0.26 -24.65
N GLY A 366 -0.83 0.64 -23.83
CA GLY A 366 -0.65 0.09 -22.49
C GLY A 366 -1.81 0.41 -21.55
N GLU A 367 -2.33 1.65 -21.59
CA GLU A 367 -3.52 2.03 -20.82
C GLU A 367 -4.76 1.24 -21.27
N MET A 368 -4.97 1.06 -22.60
CA MET A 368 -6.10 0.29 -23.13
C MET A 368 -6.04 -1.18 -22.71
N VAL A 369 -4.87 -1.82 -22.80
CA VAL A 369 -4.67 -3.20 -22.34
C VAL A 369 -4.94 -3.31 -20.84
N THR A 370 -4.48 -2.34 -20.04
CA THR A 370 -4.72 -2.34 -18.60
C THR A 370 -6.21 -2.17 -18.27
N ILE A 371 -6.92 -1.29 -18.98
CA ILE A 371 -8.37 -1.12 -18.84
C ILE A 371 -9.10 -2.43 -19.19
N ALA A 372 -8.71 -3.10 -20.27
CA ALA A 372 -9.31 -4.38 -20.66
C ALA A 372 -9.05 -5.47 -19.61
N ALA A 373 -7.85 -5.54 -19.05
CA ALA A 373 -7.52 -6.49 -17.98
C ALA A 373 -8.31 -6.23 -16.69
N LEU A 374 -8.48 -4.94 -16.32
CA LEU A 374 -9.33 -4.53 -15.19
C LEU A 374 -10.80 -4.88 -15.46
N ALA A 375 -11.29 -4.63 -16.67
CA ALA A 375 -12.66 -4.95 -17.05
C ALA A 375 -12.94 -6.46 -16.94
N ILE A 376 -12.03 -7.32 -17.40
CA ILE A 376 -12.13 -8.78 -17.24
C ILE A 376 -12.29 -9.13 -15.77
N MET A 377 -11.46 -8.58 -14.90
CA MET A 377 -11.49 -8.89 -13.47
C MET A 377 -12.79 -8.41 -12.82
N ILE A 378 -13.21 -7.16 -13.07
CA ILE A 378 -14.43 -6.59 -12.48
C ILE A 378 -15.67 -7.30 -13.00
N ILE A 379 -15.80 -7.47 -14.32
CA ILE A 379 -16.93 -8.16 -14.93
C ILE A 379 -16.98 -9.60 -14.41
N GLY A 380 -15.82 -10.27 -14.31
CA GLY A 380 -15.71 -11.59 -13.73
C GLY A 380 -16.32 -11.67 -12.33
N PHE A 381 -15.95 -10.77 -11.43
CA PHE A 381 -16.50 -10.76 -10.07
C PHE A 381 -17.99 -10.42 -10.03
N LEU A 382 -18.48 -9.53 -10.89
CA LEU A 382 -19.89 -9.16 -10.94
C LEU A 382 -20.78 -10.27 -11.54
N THR A 383 -20.25 -11.05 -12.47
CA THR A 383 -21.00 -12.11 -13.17
C THR A 383 -20.88 -13.48 -12.51
N LEU A 384 -20.03 -13.62 -11.49
CA LEU A 384 -19.84 -14.86 -10.74
C LEU A 384 -21.15 -15.55 -10.31
N PRO A 385 -22.14 -14.82 -9.73
CA PRO A 385 -23.40 -15.43 -9.33
C PRO A 385 -24.21 -16.02 -10.51
N LEU A 386 -23.98 -15.54 -11.74
CA LEU A 386 -24.72 -15.95 -12.93
C LEU A 386 -24.12 -17.20 -13.58
N PHE A 387 -22.80 -17.34 -13.60
CA PHE A 387 -22.12 -18.37 -14.38
C PHE A 387 -21.48 -19.48 -13.52
N HIS A 388 -21.49 -19.36 -12.20
CA HIS A 388 -20.85 -20.30 -11.27
C HIS A 388 -19.39 -20.64 -11.61
N LEU A 389 -18.69 -19.73 -12.33
CA LEU A 389 -17.29 -19.89 -12.68
C LEU A 389 -16.41 -19.56 -11.47
N ASN A 390 -15.26 -20.25 -11.36
CA ASN A 390 -14.31 -19.91 -10.33
C ASN A 390 -13.65 -18.53 -10.63
N PRO A 391 -13.68 -17.55 -9.71
CA PRO A 391 -13.11 -16.22 -9.91
C PRO A 391 -11.63 -16.22 -10.30
N VAL A 392 -10.91 -17.29 -9.99
CA VAL A 392 -9.49 -17.48 -10.34
C VAL A 392 -9.25 -17.29 -11.84
N TRP A 393 -10.16 -17.76 -12.69
CA TRP A 393 -9.98 -17.67 -14.15
C TRP A 393 -9.95 -16.24 -14.66
N PHE A 394 -10.67 -15.34 -14.02
CA PHE A 394 -10.63 -13.91 -14.35
C PHE A 394 -9.32 -13.25 -13.89
N GLY A 395 -8.80 -13.67 -12.73
CA GLY A 395 -7.47 -13.25 -12.28
C GLY A 395 -6.36 -13.72 -13.23
N VAL A 396 -6.41 -14.98 -13.66
CA VAL A 396 -5.45 -15.53 -14.63
C VAL A 396 -5.59 -14.86 -16.01
N GLY A 397 -6.83 -14.61 -16.46
CA GLY A 397 -7.10 -13.91 -17.73
C GLY A 397 -6.56 -12.47 -17.72
N ALA A 398 -6.77 -11.74 -16.62
CA ALA A 398 -6.25 -10.39 -16.44
C ALA A 398 -4.71 -10.36 -16.42
N LEU A 399 -4.07 -11.32 -15.73
CA LEU A 399 -2.62 -11.51 -15.72
C LEU A 399 -2.09 -11.83 -17.12
N ALA A 400 -2.70 -12.79 -17.81
CA ALA A 400 -2.29 -13.17 -19.17
C ALA A 400 -2.38 -11.99 -20.14
N LEU A 401 -3.45 -11.18 -20.04
CA LEU A 401 -3.64 -10.00 -20.87
C LEU A 401 -2.61 -8.89 -20.54
N ALA A 402 -2.30 -8.64 -19.26
CA ALA A 402 -1.32 -7.64 -18.86
C ALA A 402 0.09 -7.97 -19.35
N ILE A 403 0.47 -9.26 -19.32
CA ILE A 403 1.77 -9.73 -19.81
C ILE A 403 1.77 -9.86 -21.35
N GLY A 404 0.77 -10.56 -21.92
CA GLY A 404 0.66 -10.80 -23.37
C GLY A 404 0.43 -9.52 -24.16
N GLY A 405 -0.26 -8.53 -23.60
CA GLY A 405 -0.43 -7.18 -24.16
C GLY A 405 0.78 -6.25 -24.01
N GLY A 406 1.89 -6.75 -23.44
CA GLY A 406 3.17 -6.04 -23.39
C GLY A 406 3.26 -4.91 -22.35
N VAL A 407 2.25 -4.78 -21.45
CA VAL A 407 2.29 -3.77 -20.37
C VAL A 407 3.35 -4.12 -19.34
N LEU A 408 3.46 -5.42 -19.03
CA LEU A 408 4.45 -5.96 -18.12
C LEU A 408 5.43 -6.87 -18.89
N SER A 409 6.66 -6.44 -19.05
CA SER A 409 7.74 -7.31 -19.51
C SER A 409 8.09 -8.36 -18.43
N ARG A 410 8.80 -9.43 -18.83
CA ARG A 410 9.26 -10.47 -17.88
C ARG A 410 10.06 -9.89 -16.72
N ASP A 411 10.96 -8.96 -17.01
CA ASP A 411 11.82 -8.36 -15.98
C ASP A 411 11.01 -7.44 -15.05
N LEU A 412 10.06 -6.68 -15.61
CA LEU A 412 9.19 -5.85 -14.81
C LEU A 412 8.24 -6.70 -13.95
N PHE A 413 7.67 -7.79 -14.46
CA PHE A 413 6.87 -8.74 -13.68
C PHE A 413 7.64 -9.29 -12.49
N ARG A 414 8.92 -9.67 -12.69
CA ARG A 414 9.77 -10.16 -11.61
C ARG A 414 10.05 -9.11 -10.53
N ARG A 415 10.22 -7.84 -10.92
CA ARG A 415 10.61 -6.73 -10.02
C ARG A 415 9.42 -6.02 -9.38
N ALA A 416 8.29 -5.92 -10.07
CA ALA A 416 7.12 -5.18 -9.62
C ALA A 416 6.21 -5.97 -8.68
N ILE A 417 6.27 -7.30 -8.75
CA ILE A 417 5.50 -8.18 -7.86
C ILE A 417 6.27 -8.38 -6.56
N ASP A 418 5.58 -8.18 -5.44
CA ASP A 418 6.11 -8.51 -4.12
C ASP A 418 6.05 -10.03 -3.88
N TRP A 419 7.07 -10.73 -4.37
CA TRP A 419 7.20 -12.19 -4.21
C TRP A 419 7.35 -12.59 -2.75
N GLY A 420 7.99 -11.74 -1.93
CA GLY A 420 8.12 -11.98 -0.51
C GLY A 420 6.75 -12.07 0.16
N PHE A 421 5.88 -11.10 -0.13
CA PHE A 421 4.49 -11.12 0.32
C PHE A 421 3.73 -12.37 -0.17
N LEU A 422 3.86 -12.76 -1.44
CA LEU A 422 3.16 -13.93 -1.99
C LEU A 422 3.64 -15.24 -1.37
N ILE A 423 4.93 -15.38 -1.06
CA ILE A 423 5.47 -16.54 -0.34
C ILE A 423 4.88 -16.59 1.07
N GLN A 424 4.94 -15.50 1.80
CA GLN A 424 4.35 -15.38 3.13
C GLN A 424 2.86 -15.70 3.12
N PHE A 425 2.13 -15.11 2.18
CA PHE A 425 0.70 -15.28 2.00
C PHE A 425 0.31 -16.75 1.76
N GLY A 426 1.02 -17.45 0.86
CA GLY A 426 0.76 -18.86 0.57
C GLY A 426 1.00 -19.79 1.77
N ILE A 427 2.09 -19.58 2.50
CA ILE A 427 2.39 -20.39 3.70
C ILE A 427 1.36 -20.13 4.80
N LEU A 428 0.97 -18.87 5.03
CA LEU A 428 0.02 -18.52 6.08
C LEU A 428 -1.41 -18.98 5.75
N LEU A 429 -1.79 -19.03 4.47
CA LEU A 429 -3.05 -19.69 4.07
C LEU A 429 -3.03 -21.19 4.42
N GLY A 430 -1.90 -21.89 4.20
CA GLY A 430 -1.74 -23.27 4.61
C GLY A 430 -1.72 -23.47 6.14
N ALA A 431 -1.25 -22.46 6.88
CA ALA A 431 -1.17 -22.48 8.34
C ALA A 431 -2.53 -22.69 9.02
N GLY A 432 -3.62 -22.20 8.42
CA GLY A 432 -4.97 -22.44 8.90
C GLY A 432 -5.29 -23.93 9.07
N GLY A 433 -4.93 -24.72 8.07
CA GLY A 433 -5.09 -26.18 8.12
C GLY A 433 -4.22 -26.85 9.19
N VAL A 434 -3.01 -26.34 9.42
CA VAL A 434 -2.12 -26.86 10.48
C VAL A 434 -2.69 -26.57 11.86
N LEU A 435 -3.20 -25.37 12.10
CA LEU A 435 -3.84 -24.98 13.36
C LEU A 435 -5.07 -25.85 13.64
N HIS A 436 -5.92 -26.04 12.65
CA HIS A 436 -7.14 -26.83 12.74
C HIS A 436 -6.83 -28.32 13.06
N ALA A 437 -5.85 -28.90 12.36
CA ALA A 437 -5.44 -30.28 12.56
C ALA A 437 -4.97 -30.60 14.00
N HIS A 438 -4.46 -29.60 14.72
CA HIS A 438 -3.99 -29.73 16.10
C HIS A 438 -4.94 -29.13 17.14
N GLY A 439 -6.16 -28.71 16.74
CA GLY A 439 -7.17 -28.15 17.63
C GLY A 439 -6.79 -26.81 18.27
N VAL A 440 -5.84 -26.09 17.65
CA VAL A 440 -5.33 -24.80 18.17
C VAL A 440 -6.40 -23.71 18.06
N ASP A 441 -7.14 -23.66 16.96
CA ASP A 441 -8.27 -22.78 16.73
C ASP A 441 -9.35 -22.98 17.79
N ASP A 442 -9.67 -24.24 18.10
CA ASP A 442 -10.62 -24.64 19.12
C ASP A 442 -10.19 -24.23 20.52
N TRP A 443 -8.91 -24.42 20.83
CA TRP A 443 -8.35 -24.02 22.09
C TRP A 443 -8.34 -22.49 22.26
N ILE A 444 -7.94 -21.73 21.23
CA ILE A 444 -7.98 -20.26 21.23
C ILE A 444 -9.41 -19.78 21.49
N ALA A 445 -10.39 -20.33 20.77
CA ALA A 445 -11.80 -19.95 20.95
C ALA A 445 -12.27 -20.21 22.39
N THR A 446 -11.93 -21.38 22.96
CA THR A 446 -12.29 -21.73 24.34
C THR A 446 -11.65 -20.78 25.34
N ARG A 447 -10.35 -20.48 25.17
CA ARG A 447 -9.66 -19.53 26.07
C ARG A 447 -10.17 -18.11 25.97
N LEU A 448 -10.56 -17.67 24.78
CA LEU A 448 -11.22 -16.38 24.62
C LEU A 448 -12.57 -16.36 25.36
N LEU A 449 -13.36 -17.42 25.27
CA LEU A 449 -14.63 -17.53 26.01
C LEU A 449 -14.41 -17.58 27.52
N ASP A 450 -13.40 -18.29 28.00
CA ASP A 450 -13.03 -18.34 29.43
C ASP A 450 -12.65 -16.94 29.96
N LEU A 451 -11.90 -16.18 29.18
CA LEU A 451 -11.45 -14.83 29.53
C LEU A 451 -12.59 -13.80 29.48
N ILE A 452 -13.45 -13.91 28.49
CA ILE A 452 -14.53 -12.94 28.25
C ILE A 452 -15.77 -13.32 29.09
N GLY A 453 -15.99 -14.60 29.33
CA GLY A 453 -17.20 -15.13 29.94
C GLY A 453 -18.34 -15.32 28.93
N THR A 454 -19.37 -16.01 29.33
CA THR A 454 -20.56 -16.26 28.51
C THR A 454 -21.59 -15.14 28.68
N GLY A 455 -22.36 -14.84 27.62
CA GLY A 455 -23.49 -13.89 27.68
C GLY A 455 -23.14 -12.45 27.28
N TRP A 456 -22.00 -12.22 26.67
CA TRP A 456 -21.69 -10.89 26.14
C TRP A 456 -22.56 -10.55 24.93
N GLN A 457 -23.05 -9.30 24.93
CA GLN A 457 -23.71 -8.77 23.75
C GLN A 457 -22.72 -8.70 22.58
N PRO A 458 -23.12 -9.08 21.36
CA PRO A 458 -22.24 -9.04 20.17
C PRO A 458 -21.55 -7.70 19.96
N THR A 459 -22.24 -6.61 20.27
CA THR A 459 -21.68 -5.24 20.20
C THR A 459 -20.46 -5.05 21.09
N LYS A 460 -20.54 -5.48 22.36
CA LYS A 460 -19.42 -5.36 23.30
C LYS A 460 -18.25 -6.23 22.89
N LEU A 461 -18.53 -7.43 22.38
CA LEU A 461 -17.51 -8.36 21.92
C LEU A 461 -16.76 -7.81 20.70
N ILE A 462 -17.44 -7.23 19.71
CA ILE A 462 -16.82 -6.60 18.56
C ILE A 462 -15.91 -5.43 18.98
N LEU A 463 -16.35 -4.60 19.92
CA LEU A 463 -15.54 -3.48 20.43
C LEU A 463 -14.33 -3.97 21.21
N LEU A 464 -14.48 -5.03 21.99
CA LEU A 464 -13.37 -5.66 22.71
C LEU A 464 -12.35 -6.25 21.74
N LEU A 465 -12.80 -6.94 20.69
CA LEU A 465 -11.93 -7.44 19.62
C LEU A 465 -11.20 -6.30 18.93
N ALA A 466 -11.88 -5.21 18.58
CA ALA A 466 -11.25 -4.05 17.97
C ALA A 466 -10.19 -3.43 18.91
N ALA A 467 -10.48 -3.28 20.20
CA ALA A 467 -9.54 -2.78 21.19
C ALA A 467 -8.31 -3.71 21.34
N PHE A 468 -8.52 -5.01 21.35
CA PHE A 468 -7.45 -6.00 21.37
C PHE A 468 -6.57 -5.91 20.11
N ILE A 469 -7.17 -5.78 18.93
CA ILE A 469 -6.43 -5.62 17.67
C ILE A 469 -5.62 -4.33 17.69
N PHE A 470 -6.18 -3.21 18.17
CA PHE A 470 -5.42 -1.96 18.33
C PHE A 470 -4.24 -2.12 19.29
N ALA A 471 -4.40 -2.84 20.39
CA ALA A 471 -3.29 -3.12 21.31
C ALA A 471 -2.18 -3.95 20.63
N CYS A 472 -2.54 -4.99 19.88
CA CYS A 472 -1.59 -5.77 19.09
C CYS A 472 -0.87 -4.90 18.03
N ARG A 473 -1.60 -3.96 17.41
CA ARG A 473 -1.05 -3.02 16.41
C ARG A 473 -0.03 -2.02 16.98
N LEU A 474 -0.04 -1.77 18.27
CA LEU A 474 1.03 -0.99 18.93
C LEU A 474 2.35 -1.77 19.00
N LEU A 475 2.28 -3.08 18.95
CA LEU A 475 3.42 -3.98 19.11
C LEU A 475 3.91 -4.57 17.77
N MET A 476 3.03 -4.66 16.77
CA MET A 476 3.32 -5.39 15.53
C MET A 476 3.06 -4.54 14.28
N PRO A 477 3.84 -4.72 13.19
CA PRO A 477 3.53 -4.20 11.87
C PRO A 477 2.16 -4.68 11.38
N TRP A 478 1.54 -3.94 10.46
CA TRP A 478 0.14 -4.21 10.08
C TRP A 478 -0.07 -5.53 9.33
N ILE A 479 0.85 -5.93 8.45
CA ILE A 479 0.74 -7.17 7.67
C ILE A 479 0.77 -8.39 8.58
N PRO A 480 1.82 -8.62 9.40
CA PRO A 480 1.83 -9.73 10.34
C PRO A 480 0.66 -9.72 11.33
N ALA A 481 0.30 -8.55 11.86
CA ALA A 481 -0.83 -8.42 12.76
C ALA A 481 -2.14 -8.86 12.10
N THR A 482 -2.41 -8.39 10.87
CA THR A 482 -3.61 -8.78 10.13
C THR A 482 -3.66 -10.28 9.87
N LEU A 483 -2.56 -10.87 9.40
CA LEU A 483 -2.49 -12.29 9.07
C LEU A 483 -2.66 -13.16 10.31
N LEU A 484 -1.91 -12.90 11.39
CA LEU A 484 -1.99 -13.68 12.62
C LEU A 484 -3.34 -13.58 13.30
N LEU A 485 -3.87 -12.36 13.44
CA LEU A 485 -5.15 -12.14 14.10
C LEU A 485 -6.32 -12.71 13.29
N SER A 486 -6.26 -12.63 11.95
CA SER A 486 -7.25 -13.29 11.11
C SER A 486 -7.21 -14.80 11.27
N LEU A 487 -5.99 -15.38 11.26
CA LEU A 487 -5.78 -16.82 11.41
C LEU A 487 -6.31 -17.34 12.77
N ALA A 488 -6.15 -16.57 13.83
CA ALA A 488 -6.60 -16.93 15.17
C ALA A 488 -8.09 -16.68 15.39
N LEU A 489 -8.62 -15.55 14.93
CA LEU A 489 -9.95 -15.07 15.33
C LEU A 489 -11.07 -15.46 14.34
N VAL A 490 -10.78 -15.53 13.03
CA VAL A 490 -11.83 -15.81 12.03
C VAL A 490 -12.38 -17.24 12.16
N PRO A 491 -11.57 -18.31 12.29
CA PRO A 491 -12.07 -19.65 12.52
C PRO A 491 -12.79 -19.79 13.90
N ALA A 492 -12.36 -19.01 14.90
CA ALA A 492 -12.97 -19.01 16.23
C ALA A 492 -14.34 -18.28 16.31
N ALA A 493 -14.66 -17.47 15.31
CA ALA A 493 -15.85 -16.60 15.32
C ALA A 493 -17.18 -17.33 15.59
N PRO A 494 -17.50 -18.51 14.98
CA PRO A 494 -18.76 -19.20 15.25
C PRO A 494 -18.93 -19.61 16.71
N ARG A 495 -17.84 -19.96 17.40
CA ARG A 495 -17.88 -20.29 18.83
C ARG A 495 -18.11 -19.08 19.73
N LEU A 496 -17.66 -17.90 19.27
CA LEU A 496 -17.93 -16.63 19.93
C LEU A 496 -19.36 -16.12 19.66
N GLY A 497 -20.17 -16.86 18.88
CA GLY A 497 -21.51 -16.45 18.46
C GLY A 497 -21.51 -15.29 17.47
N LEU A 498 -20.40 -15.10 16.74
CA LEU A 498 -20.25 -14.08 15.73
C LEU A 498 -20.15 -14.69 14.32
N ASP A 499 -20.59 -13.94 13.32
CA ASP A 499 -20.36 -14.29 11.93
C ASP A 499 -18.85 -14.14 11.59
N ALA A 500 -18.28 -15.12 10.88
CA ALA A 500 -16.86 -15.16 10.58
C ALA A 500 -16.44 -13.98 9.68
N TRP A 501 -17.30 -13.52 8.75
CA TRP A 501 -17.07 -12.33 7.95
C TRP A 501 -16.96 -11.08 8.82
N VAL A 502 -17.84 -10.93 9.84
CA VAL A 502 -17.82 -9.78 10.75
C VAL A 502 -16.49 -9.72 11.49
N VAL A 503 -16.03 -10.83 12.06
CA VAL A 503 -14.76 -10.89 12.79
C VAL A 503 -13.59 -10.57 11.85
N GLY A 504 -13.57 -11.17 10.68
CA GLY A 504 -12.54 -10.90 9.67
C GLY A 504 -12.52 -9.44 9.21
N PHE A 505 -13.69 -8.83 8.99
CA PHE A 505 -13.80 -7.43 8.64
C PHE A 505 -13.32 -6.51 9.77
N VAL A 506 -13.63 -6.81 11.03
CA VAL A 506 -13.12 -6.09 12.21
C VAL A 506 -11.59 -6.15 12.24
N VAL A 507 -10.99 -7.33 12.01
CA VAL A 507 -9.53 -7.47 11.93
C VAL A 507 -8.96 -6.59 10.83
N LEU A 508 -9.51 -6.65 9.62
CA LEU A 508 -9.02 -5.90 8.48
C LEU A 508 -9.06 -4.38 8.70
N VAL A 509 -10.17 -3.84 9.22
CA VAL A 509 -10.30 -2.38 9.40
C VAL A 509 -9.52 -1.88 10.61
N ALA A 510 -9.50 -2.63 11.72
CA ALA A 510 -8.79 -2.23 12.93
C ALA A 510 -7.26 -2.36 12.75
N ALA A 511 -6.78 -3.41 12.09
CA ALA A 511 -5.36 -3.58 11.83
C ALA A 511 -4.82 -2.57 10.80
N ASN A 512 -5.65 -2.11 9.87
CA ASN A 512 -5.26 -1.09 8.88
C ASN A 512 -5.13 0.32 9.49
N ALA A 513 -5.76 0.60 10.62
CA ALA A 513 -5.58 1.86 11.33
C ALA A 513 -4.19 1.93 11.97
N TRP A 514 -3.57 3.13 11.90
CA TRP A 514 -2.31 3.38 12.59
C TRP A 514 -2.52 4.38 13.72
N ILE A 515 -2.01 4.07 14.90
CA ILE A 515 -2.04 4.98 16.05
C ILE A 515 -0.81 5.88 16.02
N HIS A 516 0.37 5.30 15.73
CA HIS A 516 1.62 6.05 15.66
C HIS A 516 2.19 6.05 14.22
N PRO A 517 2.67 7.20 13.71
CA PRO A 517 3.16 7.34 12.33
C PRO A 517 4.34 6.42 11.96
N SER A 518 5.16 6.01 12.93
CA SER A 518 6.27 5.06 12.69
C SER A 518 5.79 3.66 12.34
N LEU A 519 4.56 3.29 12.75
CA LEU A 519 3.93 2.01 12.47
C LEU A 519 3.11 2.04 11.18
N SER A 520 3.09 3.18 10.47
CA SER A 520 2.35 3.37 9.22
C SER A 520 3.27 3.32 8.01
N ASP A 521 3.18 2.25 7.25
CA ASP A 521 3.86 2.15 5.95
C ASP A 521 3.41 3.25 4.99
N TYR A 522 2.16 3.68 5.08
CA TYR A 522 1.59 4.76 4.27
C TYR A 522 2.28 6.10 4.52
N CYS A 523 2.51 6.45 5.79
CA CYS A 523 3.24 7.67 6.15
C CYS A 523 4.71 7.58 5.71
N ARG A 524 5.34 6.40 5.86
CA ARG A 524 6.72 6.15 5.45
C ARG A 524 6.88 6.31 3.94
N VAL A 525 6.08 5.60 3.16
CA VAL A 525 6.14 5.64 1.70
C VAL A 525 5.85 7.05 1.16
N THR A 526 4.90 7.78 1.76
CA THR A 526 4.64 9.17 1.36
C THR A 526 5.86 10.06 1.62
N ARG A 527 6.52 9.93 2.77
CA ARG A 527 7.75 10.68 3.08
C ARG A 527 8.89 10.33 2.14
N ASP A 528 9.09 9.05 1.86
CA ASP A 528 10.13 8.58 0.94
C ASP A 528 9.90 9.14 -0.48
N ALA A 529 8.66 9.15 -0.95
CA ALA A 529 8.29 9.68 -2.27
C ALA A 529 8.34 11.21 -2.36
N THR A 530 8.18 11.94 -1.24
CA THR A 530 8.04 13.41 -1.22
C THR A 530 9.18 14.14 -0.50
N GLY A 531 10.16 13.43 0.09
CA GLY A 531 11.30 14.03 0.77
C GLY A 531 10.95 14.69 2.11
N GLU A 532 9.97 14.17 2.83
CA GLU A 532 9.52 14.65 4.16
C GLU A 532 8.92 16.08 4.21
N ASP A 533 8.60 16.67 3.06
CA ASP A 533 8.25 18.09 2.98
C ASP A 533 6.75 18.37 3.20
N LEU A 534 5.88 17.35 3.13
CA LEU A 534 4.43 17.60 3.12
C LEU A 534 3.81 17.72 4.51
N PHE A 535 4.20 16.87 5.47
CA PHE A 535 3.61 16.86 6.82
C PHE A 535 4.60 16.49 7.90
N GLY A 536 4.35 17.01 9.12
CA GLY A 536 5.14 16.71 10.32
C GLY A 536 4.61 15.52 11.10
N GLN A 537 5.38 15.06 12.10
CA GLN A 537 5.04 13.94 12.97
C GLN A 537 3.69 14.12 13.68
N ARG A 538 3.43 15.34 14.20
CA ARG A 538 2.20 15.66 14.91
C ARG A 538 0.96 15.53 14.03
N GLN A 539 1.03 16.00 12.79
CA GLN A 539 -0.07 15.93 11.83
C GLN A 539 -0.38 14.48 11.43
N ALA A 540 0.66 13.66 11.23
CA ALA A 540 0.52 12.25 10.94
C ALA A 540 -0.05 11.46 12.14
N LEU A 541 0.33 11.80 13.39
CA LEU A 541 -0.24 11.24 14.61
C LEU A 541 -1.74 11.54 14.71
N LEU A 542 -2.10 12.80 14.49
CA LEU A 542 -3.49 13.23 14.52
C LEU A 542 -4.33 12.50 13.47
N ALA A 543 -3.80 12.31 12.25
CA ALA A 543 -4.46 11.53 11.21
C ALA A 543 -4.69 10.07 11.62
N GLY A 544 -3.69 9.45 12.28
CA GLY A 544 -3.81 8.10 12.82
C GLY A 544 -4.89 7.97 13.90
N VAL A 545 -4.94 8.94 14.84
CA VAL A 545 -5.97 8.99 15.89
C VAL A 545 -7.36 9.17 15.26
N VAL A 546 -7.51 10.07 14.27
CA VAL A 546 -8.78 10.24 13.54
C VAL A 546 -9.20 8.95 12.88
N LEU A 547 -8.30 8.28 12.15
CA LEU A 547 -8.64 7.03 11.48
C LEU A 547 -9.04 5.93 12.48
N THR A 548 -8.37 5.86 13.64
CA THR A 548 -8.73 4.93 14.72
C THR A 548 -10.14 5.22 15.27
N VAL A 549 -10.45 6.49 15.53
CA VAL A 549 -11.79 6.90 15.97
C VAL A 549 -12.85 6.58 14.90
N LEU A 550 -12.56 6.89 13.64
CA LEU A 550 -13.46 6.59 12.53
C LEU A 550 -13.66 5.08 12.33
N THR A 551 -12.64 4.26 12.63
CA THR A 551 -12.77 2.80 12.61
C THR A 551 -13.78 2.34 13.68
N VAL A 552 -13.66 2.82 14.93
CA VAL A 552 -14.61 2.49 16.00
C VAL A 552 -16.01 2.98 15.66
N LEU A 553 -16.16 4.21 15.18
CA LEU A 553 -17.45 4.75 14.75
C LEU A 553 -18.05 3.98 13.57
N GLY A 554 -17.23 3.60 12.60
CA GLY A 554 -17.64 2.79 11.46
C GLY A 554 -18.20 1.43 11.88
N LEU A 555 -17.51 0.76 12.80
CA LEU A 555 -18.00 -0.49 13.39
C LEU A 555 -19.32 -0.28 14.13
N LEU A 556 -19.42 0.75 14.99
CA LEU A 556 -20.64 1.07 15.73
C LEU A 556 -21.83 1.34 14.81
N VAL A 557 -21.63 2.11 13.73
CA VAL A 557 -22.68 2.41 12.74
C VAL A 557 -23.05 1.17 11.93
N SER A 558 -22.10 0.26 11.69
CA SER A 558 -22.35 -0.98 10.94
C SER A 558 -23.13 -2.02 11.73
N MET A 559 -23.05 -2.05 13.07
CA MET A 559 -23.69 -3.07 13.88
C MET A 559 -25.22 -3.12 13.76
N PRO A 560 -25.97 -2.01 13.84
CA PRO A 560 -27.42 -2.03 13.59
C PRO A 560 -27.75 -2.54 12.18
N TYR A 561 -26.98 -2.13 11.18
CA TYR A 561 -27.16 -2.57 9.82
C TYR A 561 -26.89 -4.08 9.66
N TRP A 562 -25.83 -4.61 10.29
CA TRP A 562 -25.53 -6.05 10.29
C TRP A 562 -26.61 -6.88 10.98
N ARG A 563 -27.29 -6.32 12.00
CA ARG A 563 -28.47 -6.96 12.60
C ARG A 563 -29.65 -7.02 11.63
N MET A 564 -29.86 -5.96 10.84
CA MET A 564 -30.90 -5.95 9.81
C MET A 564 -30.62 -6.98 8.71
N LEU A 565 -29.35 -7.18 8.35
CA LEU A 565 -28.91 -8.21 7.41
C LEU A 565 -28.94 -9.65 7.99
N GLY A 566 -29.19 -9.81 9.30
CA GLY A 566 -29.20 -11.11 9.96
C GLY A 566 -27.83 -11.76 10.18
N ILE A 567 -26.74 -11.02 9.95
CA ILE A 567 -25.35 -11.51 10.18
C ILE A 567 -24.83 -11.22 11.59
N LEU A 568 -25.57 -10.46 12.38
CA LEU A 568 -25.28 -10.21 13.78
C LEU A 568 -26.53 -10.50 14.63
N ALA A 569 -26.38 -11.29 15.68
CA ALA A 569 -27.47 -11.58 16.61
C ALA A 569 -28.01 -10.30 17.28
N ARG A 570 -29.29 -10.32 17.64
CA ARG A 570 -29.98 -9.19 18.29
C ARG A 570 -29.44 -8.88 19.70
#